data_d024d958df29eac0b8c54f05f2b07d44
#
_entry.id   d024d958df29eac0b8c54f05f2b07d44
#
_cell.length_a   1.000
_cell.length_b   1.000
_cell.length_c   1.000
_cell.angle_alpha   90.00
_cell.angle_beta   90.00
_cell.angle_gamma   90.00
#
_symmetry.space_group_name_H-M   'P 1'
#
loop_
_entity.id
_entity.type
_entity.pdbx_description
1 polymer ?
#
loop_
_entity_poly.entity_id
_entity_poly.type
_entity_poly.pdbx_seq_one_letter_code
_entity_poly.pdbx_strand_id
1 'polypeptide(L)'
;LADDLGYGDVACLNPDSKIPTPHLNSLAEQGITFTDAHSGSSLCSPTRYGVLTGRYSWRSRRQGGALWSFDPPLIEENRLTVPQFLKNNAYHTAIIGKWHLGLNWRDKNGDILENTGTEKGWNVDFSRALENGPTSRGFDYFFGMDAPNYPPYCYIENDKTLGIPDL
;
A
#
# COMPACT_ATOMS: atom_id res chain seq x y z
N LEU A 1 -3.44 8.43 -3.82
CA LEU A 1 -3.78 7.31 -4.71
C LEU A 1 -5.18 6.81 -4.38
N ALA A 2 -6.08 6.85 -5.34
CA ALA A 2 -7.39 6.20 -5.24
C ALA A 2 -7.26 4.73 -5.64
N ASP A 3 -7.91 3.84 -4.87
CA ASP A 3 -7.90 2.39 -5.10
C ASP A 3 -9.20 2.01 -5.81
N ASP A 4 -9.07 1.42 -6.99
CA ASP A 4 -10.18 1.02 -7.87
C ASP A 4 -11.12 2.17 -8.34
N LEU A 5 -10.61 3.40 -8.41
CA LEU A 5 -11.34 4.51 -9.01
C LEU A 5 -11.11 4.51 -10.53
N GLY A 6 -12.16 4.34 -11.30
CA GLY A 6 -12.11 4.36 -12.75
C GLY A 6 -12.01 5.79 -13.32
N TYR A 7 -11.48 5.91 -14.53
CA TYR A 7 -11.41 7.18 -15.26
C TYR A 7 -12.79 7.84 -15.40
N GLY A 8 -13.81 7.04 -15.69
CA GLY A 8 -15.19 7.50 -15.85
C GLY A 8 -15.93 7.83 -14.54
N ASP A 9 -15.30 7.58 -13.38
CA ASP A 9 -15.92 7.87 -12.08
C ASP A 9 -15.70 9.33 -11.63
N VAL A 10 -14.75 10.03 -12.26
CA VAL A 10 -14.44 11.42 -11.93
C VAL A 10 -15.26 12.35 -12.82
N ALA A 11 -16.11 13.21 -12.23
CA ALA A 11 -17.10 13.99 -12.95
C ALA A 11 -16.50 15.00 -13.96
N CYS A 12 -15.31 15.56 -13.71
CA CYS A 12 -14.65 16.43 -14.69
C CYS A 12 -14.10 15.69 -15.92
N LEU A 13 -13.97 14.34 -15.84
CA LEU A 13 -13.53 13.51 -16.96
C LEU A 13 -14.70 12.83 -17.68
N ASN A 14 -15.81 12.67 -17.00
CA ASN A 14 -17.04 12.07 -17.52
C ASN A 14 -18.28 12.79 -16.98
N PRO A 15 -18.98 13.56 -17.80
CA PRO A 15 -20.17 14.28 -17.37
C PRO A 15 -21.33 13.37 -16.93
N ASP A 16 -21.33 12.09 -17.35
CA ASP A 16 -22.31 11.09 -16.96
C ASP A 16 -21.95 10.33 -15.68
N SER A 17 -20.84 10.72 -15.01
CA SER A 17 -20.44 10.12 -13.74
C SER A 17 -21.54 10.29 -12.69
N LYS A 18 -21.85 9.18 -12.01
CA LYS A 18 -22.83 9.16 -10.92
C LYS A 18 -22.21 9.49 -9.56
N ILE A 19 -20.90 9.65 -9.52
CA ILE A 19 -20.15 9.96 -8.29
C ILE A 19 -19.86 11.47 -8.27
N PRO A 20 -20.40 12.22 -7.33
CA PRO A 20 -20.06 13.64 -7.21
C PRO A 20 -18.61 13.80 -6.73
N THR A 21 -17.80 14.47 -7.55
CA THR A 21 -16.37 14.69 -7.24
C THR A 21 -16.00 16.20 -7.25
N PRO A 22 -16.66 17.05 -6.45
CA PRO A 22 -16.52 18.50 -6.57
C PRO A 22 -15.10 18.99 -6.28
N HIS A 23 -14.40 18.36 -5.35
CA HIS A 23 -13.03 18.75 -5.01
C HIS A 23 -12.02 18.32 -6.07
N LEU A 24 -12.22 17.16 -6.71
CA LEU A 24 -11.38 16.73 -7.83
C LEU A 24 -11.64 17.62 -9.06
N ASN A 25 -12.89 18.01 -9.30
CA ASN A 25 -13.24 18.95 -10.37
C ASN A 25 -12.55 20.30 -10.15
N SER A 26 -12.63 20.85 -8.95
CA SER A 26 -11.94 22.11 -8.60
C SER A 26 -10.41 22.00 -8.76
N LEU A 27 -9.82 20.85 -8.41
CA LEU A 27 -8.40 20.63 -8.64
C LEU A 27 -8.05 20.58 -10.13
N ALA A 28 -8.89 19.96 -10.96
CA ALA A 28 -8.70 19.91 -12.40
C ALA A 28 -8.84 21.30 -13.05
N GLU A 29 -9.78 22.12 -12.58
CA GLU A 29 -9.98 23.51 -13.05
C GLU A 29 -8.80 24.43 -12.70
N GLN A 30 -8.16 24.21 -11.56
CA GLN A 30 -7.06 25.06 -11.08
C GLN A 30 -5.67 24.52 -11.45
N GLY A 31 -5.58 23.30 -11.95
CA GLY A 31 -4.35 22.60 -12.19
C GLY A 31 -4.19 22.10 -13.61
N ILE A 32 -3.59 20.92 -13.73
CA ILE A 32 -3.36 20.25 -15.01
C ILE A 32 -4.03 18.87 -14.98
N THR A 33 -4.81 18.58 -16.02
CA THR A 33 -5.37 17.25 -16.25
C THR A 33 -4.54 16.53 -17.31
N PHE A 34 -3.96 15.40 -16.94
CA PHE A 34 -3.24 14.54 -17.87
C PHE A 34 -4.22 13.61 -18.58
N THR A 35 -4.36 13.76 -19.87
CA THR A 35 -5.30 12.98 -20.70
C THR A 35 -4.76 11.65 -21.20
N ASP A 36 -3.46 11.44 -21.04
CA ASP A 36 -2.75 10.21 -21.46
C ASP A 36 -1.76 9.78 -20.36
N ALA A 37 -2.28 9.53 -19.17
CA ALA A 37 -1.51 9.05 -18.03
C ALA A 37 -1.95 7.63 -17.66
N HIS A 38 -1.00 6.71 -17.56
CA HIS A 38 -1.24 5.30 -17.31
C HIS A 38 -0.63 4.86 -15.99
N SER A 39 -1.38 4.08 -15.21
CA SER A 39 -0.81 3.36 -14.07
C SER A 39 0.11 2.24 -14.58
N GLY A 40 1.12 1.87 -13.81
CA GLY A 40 2.02 0.78 -14.17
C GLY A 40 1.38 -0.61 -14.15
N SER A 41 0.16 -0.72 -13.62
CA SER A 41 -0.63 -1.95 -13.57
C SER A 41 -2.10 -1.63 -13.28
N SER A 42 -2.98 -2.57 -13.58
CA SER A 42 -4.39 -2.54 -13.19
C SER A 42 -4.67 -3.10 -11.78
N LEU A 43 -3.63 -3.52 -11.06
CA LEU A 43 -3.73 -4.12 -9.73
C LEU A 43 -3.02 -3.26 -8.67
N CYS A 44 -3.46 -3.41 -7.42
CA CYS A 44 -3.02 -2.62 -6.28
C CYS A 44 -1.52 -2.74 -5.96
N SER A 45 -1.02 -3.92 -5.56
CA SER A 45 0.40 -4.07 -5.16
C SER A 45 1.39 -3.65 -6.24
N PRO A 46 1.24 -4.07 -7.52
CA PRO A 46 2.17 -3.66 -8.56
C PRO A 46 2.11 -2.16 -8.86
N THR A 47 0.93 -1.53 -8.82
CA THR A 47 0.81 -0.08 -8.98
C THR A 47 1.47 0.66 -7.82
N ARG A 48 1.23 0.22 -6.58
CA ARG A 48 1.82 0.82 -5.37
C ARG A 48 3.34 0.71 -5.37
N TYR A 49 3.87 -0.45 -5.80
CA TYR A 49 5.31 -0.63 -6.01
C TYR A 49 5.87 0.40 -7.00
N GLY A 50 5.21 0.57 -8.13
CA GLY A 50 5.62 1.55 -9.15
C GLY A 50 5.62 2.98 -8.65
N VAL A 51 4.55 3.39 -7.94
CA VAL A 51 4.43 4.74 -7.37
C VAL A 51 5.55 5.03 -6.35
N LEU A 52 5.87 4.07 -5.50
CA LEU A 52 6.87 4.29 -4.44
C LEU A 52 8.31 4.14 -4.88
N THR A 53 8.57 3.37 -5.95
CA THR A 53 9.94 3.03 -6.36
C THR A 53 10.37 3.62 -7.71
N GLY A 54 9.44 4.16 -8.49
CA GLY A 54 9.69 4.59 -9.86
C GLY A 54 10.03 3.45 -10.83
N ARG A 55 9.73 2.19 -10.46
CA ARG A 55 10.02 1.01 -11.28
C ARG A 55 8.75 0.27 -11.64
N TYR A 56 8.74 -0.31 -12.80
CA TYR A 56 7.68 -1.25 -13.16
C TYR A 56 7.75 -2.52 -12.31
N SER A 57 6.60 -3.01 -11.89
CA SER A 57 6.46 -4.15 -10.97
C SER A 57 7.03 -5.46 -11.50
N TRP A 58 7.03 -5.68 -12.82
CA TRP A 58 7.63 -6.88 -13.42
C TRP A 58 9.15 -6.97 -13.23
N ARG A 59 9.79 -5.89 -12.77
CA ARG A 59 11.21 -5.87 -12.40
C ARG A 59 11.45 -6.26 -10.93
N SER A 60 10.37 -6.51 -10.18
CA SER A 60 10.43 -7.05 -8.83
C SER A 60 10.33 -8.57 -8.82
N ARG A 61 10.43 -9.18 -7.65
CA ARG A 61 10.19 -10.63 -7.50
C ARG A 61 8.75 -11.05 -7.84
N ARG A 62 7.79 -10.12 -7.81
CA ARG A 62 6.39 -10.38 -8.13
C ARG A 62 6.07 -9.89 -9.53
N GLN A 63 6.21 -10.77 -10.50
CA GLN A 63 6.04 -10.41 -11.92
C GLN A 63 4.57 -10.32 -12.36
N GLY A 64 3.65 -10.83 -11.56
CA GLY A 64 2.21 -10.77 -11.85
C GLY A 64 1.36 -10.93 -10.59
N GLY A 65 0.13 -10.46 -10.67
CA GLY A 65 -0.84 -10.50 -9.56
C GLY A 65 -0.54 -9.51 -8.43
N ALA A 66 -1.45 -9.44 -7.47
CA ALA A 66 -1.27 -8.71 -6.22
C ALA A 66 -0.65 -9.61 -5.14
N LEU A 67 -0.17 -9.02 -4.08
CA LEU A 67 0.27 -9.75 -2.90
C LEU A 67 -0.94 -10.29 -2.13
N TRP A 68 -0.73 -11.35 -1.39
CA TRP A 68 -1.66 -11.87 -0.40
C TRP A 68 -1.27 -11.37 0.99
N SER A 69 -2.18 -11.52 1.94
CA SER A 69 -1.87 -11.32 3.36
C SER A 69 -0.68 -12.20 3.74
N PHE A 70 0.18 -11.70 4.58
CA PHE A 70 1.39 -12.39 5.03
C PHE A 70 2.46 -12.61 3.94
N ASP A 71 2.26 -12.06 2.73
CA ASP A 71 3.36 -12.01 1.76
C ASP A 71 4.52 -11.17 2.31
N PRO A 72 5.76 -11.60 2.13
CA PRO A 72 6.91 -10.83 2.55
C PRO A 72 7.02 -9.51 1.77
N PRO A 73 7.79 -8.53 2.30
CA PRO A 73 7.96 -7.22 1.67
C PRO A 73 8.34 -7.32 0.20
N LEU A 74 7.62 -6.59 -0.67
CA LEU A 74 7.89 -6.56 -2.10
C LEU A 74 9.02 -5.60 -2.46
N ILE A 75 9.10 -4.47 -1.75
CA ILE A 75 10.15 -3.48 -1.96
C ILE A 75 11.44 -4.01 -1.33
N GLU A 76 12.46 -4.11 -2.14
CA GLU A 76 13.79 -4.55 -1.73
C GLU A 76 14.35 -3.61 -0.63
N GLU A 77 15.12 -4.16 0.30
CA GLU A 77 15.58 -3.43 1.48
C GLU A 77 16.39 -2.17 1.12
N ASN A 78 17.25 -2.28 0.13
CA ASN A 78 18.12 -1.18 -0.31
C ASN A 78 17.51 -0.33 -1.44
N ARG A 79 16.22 -0.48 -1.71
CA ARG A 79 15.54 0.26 -2.76
C ARG A 79 15.19 1.65 -2.28
N LEU A 80 15.74 2.67 -2.95
CA LEU A 80 15.30 4.04 -2.72
C LEU A 80 13.82 4.16 -3.08
N THR A 81 13.06 4.71 -2.17
CA THR A 81 11.62 4.99 -2.32
C THR A 81 11.38 6.49 -2.33
N VAL A 82 10.22 6.91 -2.85
CA VAL A 82 9.81 8.32 -2.83
C VAL A 82 9.82 8.90 -1.41
N PRO A 83 9.23 8.26 -0.37
CA PRO A 83 9.30 8.79 0.98
C PRO A 83 10.75 8.87 1.52
N GLN A 84 11.59 7.89 1.24
CA GLN A 84 12.99 7.96 1.66
C GLN A 84 13.75 9.09 0.96
N PHE A 85 13.49 9.31 -0.32
CA PHE A 85 14.06 10.45 -1.06
C PHE A 85 13.62 11.79 -0.46
N LEU A 86 12.35 11.93 -0.15
CA LEU A 86 11.79 13.12 0.48
C LEU A 86 12.37 13.34 1.89
N LYS A 87 12.46 12.29 2.69
CA LYS A 87 13.06 12.33 4.02
C LYS A 87 14.52 12.76 3.98
N ASN A 88 15.29 12.30 3.00
CA ASN A 88 16.67 12.75 2.79
C ASN A 88 16.78 14.24 2.41
N ASN A 89 15.67 14.86 2.02
CA ASN A 89 15.54 16.28 1.71
C ASN A 89 14.74 17.05 2.77
N ALA A 90 14.75 16.58 4.02
CA ALA A 90 14.13 17.19 5.20
C ALA A 90 12.59 17.32 5.16
N TYR A 91 11.91 16.48 4.37
CA TYR A 91 10.46 16.34 4.46
C TYR A 91 10.07 15.34 5.54
N HIS A 92 8.99 15.63 6.26
CA HIS A 92 8.27 14.62 7.02
C HIS A 92 7.29 13.87 6.13
N THR A 93 7.26 12.57 6.26
CA THR A 93 6.50 11.70 5.37
C THR A 93 5.53 10.82 6.15
N ALA A 94 4.32 10.71 5.66
CA ALA A 94 3.30 9.86 6.24
C ALA A 94 2.54 9.08 5.15
N ILE A 95 2.09 7.89 5.49
CA ILE A 95 1.15 7.13 4.68
C ILE A 95 -0.07 6.79 5.53
N ILE A 96 -1.25 7.10 5.03
CA ILE A 96 -2.53 6.81 5.66
C ILE A 96 -3.35 5.94 4.70
N GLY A 97 -3.82 4.79 5.20
CA GLY A 97 -4.67 3.87 4.44
C GLY A 97 -3.98 2.55 4.10
N LYS A 98 -4.26 1.99 2.92
CA LYS A 98 -3.80 0.67 2.49
C LYS A 98 -2.31 0.68 2.10
N TRP A 99 -1.54 -0.25 2.69
CA TRP A 99 -0.14 -0.49 2.32
C TRP A 99 -0.01 -1.44 1.12
N HIS A 100 -0.38 -2.67 1.29
CA HIS A 100 -0.43 -3.76 0.30
C HIS A 100 0.88 -3.99 -0.48
N LEU A 101 2.00 -3.82 0.19
CA LEU A 101 3.33 -4.11 -0.36
C LEU A 101 4.11 -5.13 0.48
N GLY A 102 3.38 -5.83 1.34
CA GLY A 102 3.92 -6.85 2.23
C GLY A 102 4.73 -6.27 3.39
N LEU A 103 4.77 -7.02 4.45
CA LEU A 103 5.55 -6.77 5.65
C LEU A 103 5.79 -8.10 6.37
N ASN A 104 6.73 -8.15 7.30
CA ASN A 104 7.01 -9.37 8.03
C ASN A 104 6.13 -9.47 9.27
N TRP A 105 5.28 -10.47 9.27
CA TRP A 105 4.56 -10.96 10.43
C TRP A 105 5.37 -12.02 11.14
N ARG A 106 5.23 -12.14 12.45
CA ARG A 106 5.82 -13.23 13.21
C ARG A 106 4.74 -14.11 13.79
N ASP A 107 5.08 -15.39 13.87
CA ASP A 107 4.23 -16.38 14.53
C ASP A 107 4.47 -16.37 16.06
N LYS A 108 3.68 -17.18 16.79
CA LYS A 108 3.78 -17.34 18.24
C LYS A 108 5.11 -17.94 18.70
N ASN A 109 5.85 -18.61 17.82
CA ASN A 109 7.19 -19.11 18.09
C ASN A 109 8.27 -18.02 17.88
N GLY A 110 7.92 -16.94 17.19
CA GLY A 110 8.82 -15.84 16.87
C GLY A 110 9.44 -15.93 15.48
N ASP A 111 9.06 -16.92 14.68
CA ASP A 111 9.53 -17.07 13.31
C ASP A 111 8.78 -16.13 12.37
N ILE A 112 9.47 -15.66 11.33
CA ILE A 112 8.83 -14.88 10.27
C ILE A 112 7.88 -15.79 9.51
N LEU A 113 6.64 -15.35 9.36
CA LEU A 113 5.67 -16.03 8.52
C LEU A 113 6.09 -15.86 7.05
N GLU A 114 6.46 -16.98 6.43
CA GLU A 114 6.64 -17.03 4.99
C GLU A 114 5.30 -17.29 4.32
N ASN A 115 5.09 -16.66 3.18
CA ASN A 115 3.84 -16.72 2.41
C ASN A 115 3.26 -18.11 2.33
N THR A 116 2.01 -18.19 2.67
CA THR A 116 1.42 -19.46 2.89
C THR A 116 -0.08 -19.52 2.63
N GLY A 117 -0.62 -18.50 1.97
CA GLY A 117 -2.04 -18.39 1.71
C GLY A 117 -2.85 -18.04 2.97
N THR A 118 -4.14 -17.91 2.80
CA THR A 118 -5.10 -17.43 3.82
C THR A 118 -5.21 -18.32 5.06
N GLU A 119 -4.75 -19.57 5.00
CA GLU A 119 -4.92 -20.55 6.08
C GLU A 119 -3.88 -20.43 7.21
N LYS A 120 -2.81 -19.68 7.03
CA LYS A 120 -1.70 -19.62 8.00
C LYS A 120 -1.70 -18.40 8.93
N GLY A 121 -2.67 -17.50 8.81
CA GLY A 121 -2.86 -16.37 9.73
C GLY A 121 -3.21 -16.79 11.18
N TRP A 122 -3.57 -18.02 11.41
CA TRP A 122 -4.02 -18.56 12.71
C TRP A 122 -2.92 -18.62 13.79
N ASN A 123 -1.65 -18.62 13.38
CA ASN A 123 -0.53 -18.67 14.32
C ASN A 123 0.17 -17.31 14.48
N VAL A 124 -0.36 -16.22 13.92
CA VAL A 124 0.22 -14.89 14.04
C VAL A 124 0.24 -14.44 15.50
N ASP A 125 1.35 -13.87 15.92
CA ASP A 125 1.45 -13.15 17.19
C ASP A 125 1.25 -11.64 16.96
N PHE A 126 0.02 -11.19 17.07
CA PHE A 126 -0.34 -9.78 16.91
C PHE A 126 0.21 -8.85 18.00
N SER A 127 0.79 -9.38 19.06
CA SER A 127 1.45 -8.58 20.09
C SER A 127 2.86 -8.11 19.70
N ARG A 128 3.45 -8.73 18.67
CA ARG A 128 4.78 -8.41 18.19
C ARG A 128 4.77 -7.25 17.21
N ALA A 129 5.89 -6.51 17.21
CA ALA A 129 6.11 -5.48 16.20
C ALA A 129 6.24 -6.09 14.81
N LEU A 130 5.66 -5.42 13.83
CA LEU A 130 5.76 -5.74 12.42
C LEU A 130 7.07 -5.20 11.86
N GLU A 131 7.71 -5.96 10.99
CA GLU A 131 9.01 -5.60 10.43
C GLU A 131 8.90 -5.34 8.93
N ASN A 132 9.81 -4.53 8.41
CA ASN A 132 9.94 -4.26 6.98
C ASN A 132 8.68 -3.67 6.32
N GLY A 133 7.82 -3.03 7.12
CA GLY A 133 6.63 -2.31 6.67
C GLY A 133 6.92 -0.87 6.19
N PRO A 134 5.90 0.00 6.15
CA PRO A 134 6.01 1.36 5.64
C PRO A 134 7.11 2.20 6.28
N THR A 135 7.27 2.14 7.60
CA THR A 135 8.28 2.93 8.32
C THR A 135 9.71 2.51 7.97
N SER A 136 9.93 1.25 7.61
CA SER A 136 11.22 0.77 7.10
C SER A 136 11.48 1.17 5.65
N ARG A 137 10.52 1.77 4.98
CA ARG A 137 10.60 2.21 3.57
C ARG A 137 10.56 3.73 3.42
N GLY A 138 10.90 4.46 4.51
CA GLY A 138 11.12 5.90 4.51
C GLY A 138 9.97 6.75 5.00
N PHE A 139 8.82 6.17 5.36
CA PHE A 139 7.77 6.91 6.02
C PHE A 139 8.09 7.14 7.50
N ASP A 140 7.87 8.36 7.99
CA ASP A 140 8.00 8.70 9.41
C ASP A 140 6.78 8.23 10.21
N TYR A 141 5.63 8.11 9.54
CA TYR A 141 4.38 7.69 10.16
C TYR A 141 3.55 6.83 9.21
N PHE A 142 2.94 5.80 9.76
CA PHE A 142 1.96 4.96 9.09
C PHE A 142 0.72 4.77 9.97
N PHE A 143 -0.46 4.93 9.38
CA PHE A 143 -1.71 4.50 9.96
C PHE A 143 -2.61 3.90 8.89
N GLY A 144 -2.99 2.64 9.03
CA GLY A 144 -3.84 2.00 8.04
C GLY A 144 -3.92 0.49 8.19
N MET A 145 -4.05 -0.19 7.06
CA MET A 145 -4.11 -1.65 6.98
C MET A 145 -3.13 -2.14 5.91
N ASP A 146 -2.65 -3.37 6.05
CA ASP A 146 -1.84 -3.96 4.97
C ASP A 146 -2.71 -4.18 3.74
N ALA A 147 -3.62 -5.14 3.77
CA ALA A 147 -4.50 -5.47 2.66
C ALA A 147 -5.96 -5.59 3.15
N PRO A 148 -6.77 -4.51 3.07
CA PRO A 148 -8.13 -4.54 3.61
C PRO A 148 -9.08 -5.51 2.91
N ASN A 149 -8.67 -6.12 1.80
CA ASN A 149 -9.43 -7.14 1.08
C ASN A 149 -9.25 -8.55 1.64
N TYR A 150 -8.26 -8.72 2.54
CA TYR A 150 -7.86 -10.02 3.07
C TYR A 150 -7.63 -9.92 4.59
N PRO A 151 -7.89 -10.98 5.38
CA PRO A 151 -7.51 -11.00 6.78
C PRO A 151 -5.96 -10.95 6.90
N PRO A 152 -5.42 -10.44 8.02
CA PRO A 152 -6.15 -9.99 9.21
C PRO A 152 -6.75 -8.59 9.03
N TYR A 153 -8.00 -8.42 9.45
CA TYR A 153 -8.68 -7.12 9.39
C TYR A 153 -8.33 -6.29 10.64
N CYS A 154 -7.12 -5.78 10.70
CA CYS A 154 -6.66 -4.94 11.80
C CYS A 154 -6.02 -3.66 11.29
N TYR A 155 -6.19 -2.60 12.06
CA TYR A 155 -5.41 -1.39 11.87
C TYR A 155 -3.99 -1.57 12.39
N ILE A 156 -3.09 -0.88 11.75
CA ILE A 156 -1.66 -0.84 12.10
C ILE A 156 -1.29 0.62 12.28
N GLU A 157 -0.64 0.93 13.38
CA GLU A 157 0.02 2.20 13.60
C GLU A 157 1.54 1.98 13.66
N ASN A 158 2.24 2.53 12.70
CA ASN A 158 3.67 2.32 12.48
C ASN A 158 4.03 0.84 12.30
N ASP A 159 4.45 0.19 13.37
CA ASP A 159 4.87 -1.20 13.42
C ASP A 159 4.01 -2.06 14.36
N LYS A 160 2.86 -1.56 14.82
CA LYS A 160 2.01 -2.24 15.79
C LYS A 160 0.58 -2.36 15.32
N THR A 161 0.01 -3.53 15.52
CA THR A 161 -1.43 -3.73 15.35
C THR A 161 -2.19 -3.05 16.48
N LEU A 162 -3.32 -2.44 16.14
CA LEU A 162 -4.25 -1.87 17.11
C LEU A 162 -5.30 -2.91 17.47
N GLY A 163 -5.10 -3.56 18.60
CA GLY A 163 -5.91 -4.68 19.05
C GLY A 163 -5.51 -6.01 18.40
N ILE A 164 -6.18 -7.07 18.85
CA ILE A 164 -6.07 -8.41 18.28
C ILE A 164 -7.31 -8.61 17.41
N PRO A 165 -7.15 -8.87 16.10
CA PRO A 165 -8.31 -9.09 15.24
C PRO A 165 -9.03 -10.37 15.61
N ASP A 166 -10.36 -10.35 15.54
CA ASP A 166 -11.16 -11.57 15.50
C ASP A 166 -10.92 -12.23 14.13
N LEU A 167 -10.43 -13.46 14.14
CA LEU A 167 -10.08 -14.24 12.94
C LEU A 167 -11.24 -15.13 12.52
#